data_79e45f088bf7384b62cd23d63469ffd3
#
_entry.id   79e45f088bf7384b62cd23d63469ffd3
#
_cell.length_a   1.000
_cell.length_b   1.000
_cell.length_c   1.000
_cell.angle_alpha   90.00
_cell.angle_beta   90.00
_cell.angle_gamma   90.00
#
_symmetry.space_group_name_H-M   'P 1'
#
loop_
_entity.id
_entity.type
_entity.pdbx_description
1 polymer ?
#
loop_
_entity_poly.entity_id
_entity_poly.type
_entity_poly.pdbx_seq_one_letter_code
_entity_poly.pdbx_strand_id
1 'polypeptide(L)'
;MTRQIGALKILQRISAILDNISEISGRLIAWLVLIMVILVSFDVTMRYFFRGGSVTLQELEWHIFSVIFLAGIAYTFKYDDHVRLDLLYQSRYMDDIKRAWVNVTGGILFLVPFCLLIIYSSWPFVYQSFIHNEISPDPGGLPYRWLLKATIPLGFVMLLLQGIADIFKNIIRILDKS
;
A
#
# COMPACT_ATOMS: atom_id res chain seq x y z
N MET A 1 -31.83 -14.90 13.49
CA MET A 1 -31.10 -15.72 12.53
C MET A 1 -30.99 -15.07 11.14
N THR A 2 -32.09 -14.67 10.49
CA THR A 2 -32.08 -14.03 9.15
C THR A 2 -31.32 -12.69 9.07
N ARG A 3 -31.33 -11.85 10.11
CA ARG A 3 -30.59 -10.58 10.15
C ARG A 3 -29.06 -10.76 10.23
N GLN A 4 -28.59 -11.77 10.92
CA GLN A 4 -27.15 -12.08 11.03
C GLN A 4 -26.59 -12.59 9.72
N ILE A 5 -27.35 -13.45 9.01
CA ILE A 5 -26.97 -13.96 7.68
C ILE A 5 -26.88 -12.81 6.64
N GLY A 6 -27.77 -11.83 6.74
CA GLY A 6 -27.73 -10.64 5.88
C GLY A 6 -26.48 -9.77 6.11
N ALA A 7 -26.14 -9.50 7.37
CA ALA A 7 -24.95 -8.72 7.73
C ALA A 7 -23.64 -9.40 7.32
N LEU A 8 -23.52 -10.71 7.53
CA LEU A 8 -22.36 -11.50 7.11
C LEU A 8 -22.14 -11.45 5.59
N LYS A 9 -23.22 -11.59 4.81
CA LYS A 9 -23.14 -11.49 3.33
C LYS A 9 -22.68 -10.09 2.86
N ILE A 10 -23.09 -9.03 3.54
CA ILE A 10 -22.65 -7.66 3.23
C ILE A 10 -21.17 -7.50 3.51
N LEU A 11 -20.70 -7.93 4.69
CA LEU A 11 -19.27 -7.88 5.07
C LEU A 11 -18.40 -8.68 4.10
N GLN A 12 -18.84 -9.88 3.70
CA GLN A 12 -18.15 -10.71 2.70
C GLN A 12 -18.06 -10.00 1.35
N ARG A 13 -19.13 -9.35 0.92
CA ARG A 13 -19.16 -8.64 -0.35
C ARG A 13 -18.24 -7.42 -0.35
N ILE A 14 -18.24 -6.64 0.73
CA ILE A 14 -17.36 -5.47 0.88
C ILE A 14 -15.89 -5.92 0.92
N SER A 15 -15.55 -6.91 1.74
CA SER A 15 -14.17 -7.39 1.81
C SER A 15 -13.67 -7.94 0.48
N ALA A 16 -14.52 -8.63 -0.28
CA ALA A 16 -14.17 -9.13 -1.61
C ALA A 16 -13.92 -8.00 -2.63
N ILE A 17 -14.68 -6.90 -2.57
CA ILE A 17 -14.45 -5.73 -3.43
C ILE A 17 -13.11 -5.08 -3.09
N LEU A 18 -12.82 -4.87 -1.80
CA LEU A 18 -11.58 -4.27 -1.34
C LEU A 18 -10.36 -5.15 -1.68
N ASP A 19 -10.49 -6.46 -1.53
CA ASP A 19 -9.46 -7.42 -1.97
C ASP A 19 -9.19 -7.35 -3.46
N ASN A 20 -10.22 -7.16 -4.28
CA ASN A 20 -10.07 -7.05 -5.72
C ASN A 20 -9.35 -5.76 -6.13
N ILE A 21 -9.58 -4.65 -5.41
CA ILE A 21 -8.84 -3.40 -5.63
C ILE A 21 -7.34 -3.62 -5.38
N SER A 22 -6.98 -4.26 -4.26
CA SER A 22 -5.58 -4.58 -3.94
C SER A 22 -4.97 -5.55 -4.95
N GLU A 23 -5.75 -6.51 -5.47
CA GLU A 23 -5.29 -7.45 -6.50
C GLU A 23 -4.96 -6.76 -7.81
N ILE A 24 -5.87 -5.88 -8.28
CA ILE A 24 -5.65 -5.13 -9.52
C ILE A 24 -4.43 -4.21 -9.37
N SER A 25 -4.31 -3.51 -8.24
CA SER A 25 -3.14 -2.66 -7.99
C SER A 25 -1.83 -3.45 -7.97
N GLY A 26 -1.80 -4.63 -7.33
CA GLY A 26 -0.63 -5.49 -7.30
C GLY A 26 -0.19 -5.97 -8.68
N ARG A 27 -1.13 -6.33 -9.54
CA ARG A 27 -0.83 -6.71 -10.94
C ARG A 27 -0.28 -5.54 -11.75
N LEU A 28 -0.82 -4.34 -11.56
CA LEU A 28 -0.30 -3.13 -12.22
C LEU A 28 1.12 -2.80 -11.73
N ILE A 29 1.36 -2.95 -10.42
CA ILE A 29 2.68 -2.75 -9.82
C ILE A 29 3.71 -3.73 -10.37
N ALA A 30 3.34 -5.00 -10.60
CA ALA A 30 4.23 -5.98 -11.20
C ALA A 30 4.74 -5.54 -12.57
N TRP A 31 3.90 -4.92 -13.40
CA TRP A 31 4.31 -4.34 -14.68
C TRP A 31 5.21 -3.11 -14.50
N LEU A 32 4.95 -2.26 -13.48
CA LEU A 32 5.81 -1.13 -13.15
C LEU A 32 7.20 -1.57 -12.72
N VAL A 33 7.33 -2.71 -12.00
CA VAL A 33 8.63 -3.28 -11.65
C VAL A 33 9.41 -3.65 -12.91
N LEU A 34 8.77 -4.28 -13.90
CA LEU A 34 9.41 -4.60 -15.18
C LEU A 34 9.88 -3.33 -15.91
N ILE A 35 9.01 -2.31 -15.98
CA ILE A 35 9.36 -1.02 -16.58
C ILE A 35 10.55 -0.38 -15.85
N MET A 36 10.56 -0.42 -14.52
CA MET A 36 11.66 0.11 -13.71
C MET A 36 12.98 -0.60 -14.01
N VAL A 37 12.98 -1.93 -14.10
CA VAL A 37 14.18 -2.70 -14.45
C VAL A 37 14.74 -2.30 -15.81
N ILE A 38 13.87 -2.14 -16.81
CA ILE A 38 14.26 -1.71 -18.15
C ILE A 38 14.83 -0.28 -18.10
N LEU A 39 14.17 0.64 -17.40
CA LEU A 39 14.58 2.03 -17.26
C LEU A 39 15.96 2.15 -16.60
N VAL A 40 16.17 1.48 -15.46
CA VAL A 40 17.45 1.46 -14.75
C VAL A 40 18.55 0.86 -15.62
N SER A 41 18.27 -0.26 -16.31
CA SER A 41 19.22 -0.89 -17.22
C SER A 41 19.62 0.05 -18.36
N PHE A 42 18.66 0.81 -18.88
CA PHE A 42 18.92 1.80 -19.93
C PHE A 42 19.76 2.97 -19.41
N ASP A 43 19.41 3.57 -18.25
CA ASP A 43 20.18 4.67 -17.66
C ASP A 43 21.62 4.27 -17.34
N VAL A 44 21.81 3.08 -16.74
CA VAL A 44 23.14 2.54 -16.46
C VAL A 44 23.94 2.35 -17.75
N THR A 45 23.33 1.79 -18.78
CA THR A 45 24.00 1.59 -20.09
C THR A 45 24.42 2.92 -20.70
N MET A 46 23.53 3.92 -20.72
CA MET A 46 23.84 5.26 -21.24
C MET A 46 24.96 5.93 -20.46
N ARG A 47 24.98 5.77 -19.15
CA ARG A 47 26.00 6.37 -18.29
C ARG A 47 27.39 5.75 -18.50
N TYR A 48 27.49 4.43 -18.58
CA TYR A 48 28.77 3.75 -18.66
C TYR A 48 29.33 3.64 -20.08
N PHE A 49 28.48 3.38 -21.08
CA PHE A 49 28.93 3.20 -22.46
C PHE A 49 28.99 4.50 -23.27
N PHE A 50 28.02 5.40 -23.02
CA PHE A 50 27.89 6.63 -23.79
C PHE A 50 28.31 7.91 -23.03
N ARG A 51 28.74 7.74 -21.75
CA ARG A 51 29.12 8.86 -20.86
C ARG A 51 28.04 9.95 -20.77
N GLY A 52 26.79 9.57 -21.00
CA GLY A 52 25.61 10.44 -20.93
C GLY A 52 24.76 10.03 -19.73
N GLY A 53 24.54 10.94 -18.78
CA GLY A 53 23.60 10.76 -17.69
C GLY A 53 22.44 11.72 -17.83
N SER A 54 21.23 11.31 -17.46
CA SER A 54 20.05 12.17 -17.45
C SER A 54 19.48 12.26 -16.03
N VAL A 55 19.43 13.45 -15.48
CA VAL A 55 18.77 13.71 -14.18
C VAL A 55 17.30 13.36 -14.25
N THR A 56 16.65 13.64 -15.38
CA THR A 56 15.25 13.28 -15.61
C THR A 56 15.00 11.78 -15.48
N LEU A 57 15.89 10.92 -16.04
CA LEU A 57 15.75 9.46 -15.93
C LEU A 57 15.91 8.99 -14.48
N GLN A 58 16.91 9.51 -13.76
CA GLN A 58 17.12 9.17 -12.35
C GLN A 58 15.93 9.57 -11.48
N GLU A 59 15.36 10.75 -11.71
CA GLU A 59 14.17 11.17 -10.98
C GLU A 59 12.95 10.31 -11.33
N LEU A 60 12.79 9.90 -12.58
CA LEU A 60 11.72 9.00 -13.00
C LEU A 60 11.84 7.64 -12.33
N GLU A 61 13.05 7.11 -12.15
CA GLU A 61 13.31 5.88 -11.39
C GLU A 61 12.78 6.01 -9.95
N TRP A 62 13.07 7.11 -9.28
CA TRP A 62 12.58 7.34 -7.91
C TRP A 62 11.06 7.49 -7.83
N HIS A 63 10.46 8.12 -8.84
CA HIS A 63 9.00 8.25 -8.93
C HIS A 63 8.33 6.88 -9.09
N ILE A 64 8.82 6.06 -10.02
CA ILE A 64 8.32 4.71 -10.24
C ILE A 64 8.53 3.85 -9.00
N PHE A 65 9.73 3.90 -8.40
CA PHE A 65 10.03 3.18 -7.17
C PHE A 65 9.07 3.54 -6.04
N SER A 66 8.79 4.84 -5.86
CA SER A 66 7.86 5.31 -4.83
C SER A 66 6.45 4.79 -5.04
N VAL A 67 5.97 4.75 -6.28
CA VAL A 67 4.66 4.16 -6.63
C VAL A 67 4.64 2.67 -6.32
N ILE A 68 5.67 1.92 -6.75
CA ILE A 68 5.80 0.48 -6.50
C ILE A 68 5.78 0.21 -5.00
N PHE A 69 6.59 0.91 -4.23
CA PHE A 69 6.74 0.71 -2.80
C PHE A 69 5.43 1.04 -2.04
N LEU A 70 4.88 2.24 -2.25
CA LEU A 70 3.73 2.70 -1.49
C LEU A 70 2.42 2.01 -1.89
N ALA A 71 2.16 1.83 -3.19
CA ALA A 71 0.96 1.12 -3.63
C ALA A 71 1.06 -0.40 -3.42
N GLY A 72 2.30 -0.95 -3.39
CA GLY A 72 2.57 -2.36 -3.10
C GLY A 72 2.25 -2.79 -1.68
N ILE A 73 2.28 -1.87 -0.70
CA ILE A 73 2.01 -2.16 0.72
C ILE A 73 0.66 -2.87 0.90
N ALA A 74 -0.39 -2.38 0.25
CA ALA A 74 -1.73 -2.96 0.37
C ALA A 74 -1.80 -4.40 -0.18
N TYR A 75 -1.11 -4.65 -1.30
CA TYR A 75 -1.01 -5.99 -1.89
C TYR A 75 -0.25 -6.95 -0.99
N THR A 76 0.90 -6.55 -0.47
CA THR A 76 1.71 -7.34 0.48
C THR A 76 0.92 -7.64 1.75
N PHE A 77 0.16 -6.65 2.26
CA PHE A 77 -0.70 -6.84 3.42
C PHE A 77 -1.81 -7.86 3.17
N LYS A 78 -2.42 -7.87 1.98
CA LYS A 78 -3.46 -8.83 1.59
C LYS A 78 -2.99 -10.28 1.66
N TYR A 79 -1.75 -10.55 1.24
CA TYR A 79 -1.17 -11.91 1.20
C TYR A 79 -0.45 -12.31 2.48
N ASP A 80 -0.47 -11.43 3.50
CA ASP A 80 0.19 -11.68 4.79
C ASP A 80 1.72 -11.84 4.69
N ASP A 81 2.31 -11.32 3.61
CA ASP A 81 3.74 -11.41 3.30
C ASP A 81 4.58 -10.35 4.03
N HIS A 82 4.00 -9.65 4.99
CA HIS A 82 4.73 -8.66 5.81
C HIS A 82 5.41 -9.33 7.02
N VAL A 83 6.55 -8.76 7.42
CA VAL A 83 7.32 -9.26 8.56
C VAL A 83 6.48 -9.15 9.83
N ARG A 84 6.20 -10.30 10.49
CA ARG A 84 5.53 -10.39 11.78
C ARG A 84 6.47 -10.95 12.85
N LEU A 85 6.24 -10.57 14.09
CA LEU A 85 6.84 -11.25 15.23
C LEU A 85 6.10 -12.58 15.47
N ASP A 86 6.45 -13.60 14.71
CA ASP A 86 5.76 -14.90 14.71
C ASP A 86 5.89 -15.71 16.00
N LEU A 87 6.85 -15.35 16.86
CA LEU A 87 7.12 -16.07 18.10
C LEU A 87 5.88 -16.24 19.01
N LEU A 88 5.05 -15.18 19.13
CA LEU A 88 3.80 -15.25 19.91
C LEU A 88 2.64 -15.75 19.05
N TYR A 89 2.59 -15.35 17.79
CA TYR A 89 1.49 -15.63 16.88
C TYR A 89 1.44 -17.11 16.46
N GLN A 90 2.60 -17.77 16.30
CA GLN A 90 2.73 -19.21 16.00
C GLN A 90 2.80 -20.07 17.26
N SER A 91 2.67 -19.50 18.46
CA SER A 91 2.68 -20.23 19.71
C SER A 91 1.56 -21.26 19.75
N ARG A 92 1.85 -22.43 20.36
CA ARG A 92 0.91 -23.55 20.60
C ARG A 92 -0.33 -23.13 21.42
N TYR A 93 -0.30 -21.97 22.08
CA TYR A 93 -1.40 -21.41 22.86
C TYR A 93 -2.37 -20.53 22.08
N MET A 94 -2.07 -20.25 20.80
CA MET A 94 -2.85 -19.37 19.94
C MET A 94 -3.73 -20.18 18.98
N ASP A 95 -5.01 -20.29 19.32
CA ASP A 95 -6.04 -20.82 18.42
C ASP A 95 -6.40 -19.80 17.33
N ASP A 96 -6.99 -20.29 16.23
CA ASP A 96 -7.42 -19.46 15.09
C ASP A 96 -8.34 -18.29 15.51
N ILE A 97 -9.20 -18.51 16.51
CA ILE A 97 -10.10 -17.48 17.03
C ILE A 97 -9.31 -16.39 17.77
N LYS A 98 -8.33 -16.78 18.58
CA LYS A 98 -7.47 -15.81 19.28
C LYS A 98 -6.65 -14.99 18.29
N ARG A 99 -6.12 -15.62 17.22
CA ARG A 99 -5.42 -14.92 16.13
C ARG A 99 -6.34 -13.92 15.45
N ALA A 100 -7.58 -14.31 15.15
CA ALA A 100 -8.56 -13.41 14.55
C ALA A 100 -8.85 -12.20 15.47
N TRP A 101 -8.98 -12.40 16.77
CA TRP A 101 -9.15 -11.30 17.73
C TRP A 101 -7.93 -10.36 17.79
N VAL A 102 -6.71 -10.91 17.78
CA VAL A 102 -5.48 -10.10 17.74
C VAL A 102 -5.44 -9.27 16.46
N ASN A 103 -5.79 -9.84 15.30
CA ASN A 103 -5.83 -9.12 14.03
C ASN A 103 -6.87 -8.00 14.03
N VAL A 104 -8.08 -8.26 14.52
CA VAL A 104 -9.14 -7.23 14.62
C VAL A 104 -8.71 -6.11 15.55
N THR A 105 -8.22 -6.44 16.75
CA THR A 105 -7.81 -5.45 17.74
C THR A 105 -6.63 -4.64 17.25
N GLY A 106 -5.60 -5.31 16.70
CA GLY A 106 -4.43 -4.66 16.11
C GLY A 106 -4.79 -3.77 14.92
N GLY A 107 -5.69 -4.25 14.05
CA GLY A 107 -6.20 -3.47 12.91
C GLY A 107 -6.90 -2.18 13.36
N ILE A 108 -7.81 -2.27 14.32
CA ILE A 108 -8.58 -1.11 14.80
C ILE A 108 -7.72 -0.14 15.62
N LEU A 109 -6.87 -0.63 16.52
CA LEU A 109 -6.13 0.23 17.45
C LEU A 109 -4.84 0.80 16.88
N PHE A 110 -4.20 0.12 15.95
CA PHE A 110 -2.91 0.54 15.41
C PHE A 110 -2.97 0.87 13.92
N LEU A 111 -3.42 -0.05 13.07
CA LEU A 111 -3.34 0.14 11.63
C LEU A 111 -4.25 1.28 11.16
N VAL A 112 -5.52 1.28 11.57
CA VAL A 112 -6.47 2.33 11.15
C VAL A 112 -6.03 3.73 11.62
N PRO A 113 -5.73 3.97 12.92
CA PRO A 113 -5.29 5.28 13.37
C PRO A 113 -3.96 5.72 12.73
N PHE A 114 -3.03 4.79 12.53
CA PHE A 114 -1.76 5.08 11.88
C PHE A 114 -1.97 5.52 10.43
N CYS A 115 -2.77 4.79 9.65
CA CYS A 115 -3.08 5.18 8.27
C CYS A 115 -3.75 6.57 8.21
N LEU A 116 -4.74 6.81 9.07
CA LEU A 116 -5.42 8.11 9.12
C LEU A 116 -4.47 9.25 9.49
N LEU A 117 -3.55 9.01 10.44
CA LEU A 117 -2.54 9.99 10.84
C LEU A 117 -1.62 10.34 9.66
N ILE A 118 -1.12 9.35 8.93
CA ILE A 118 -0.25 9.59 7.78
C ILE A 118 -1.00 10.30 6.65
N ILE A 119 -2.23 9.88 6.34
CA ILE A 119 -3.06 10.54 5.32
C ILE A 119 -3.27 12.01 5.69
N TYR A 120 -3.63 12.28 6.94
CA TYR A 120 -3.85 13.65 7.43
C TYR A 120 -2.57 14.49 7.39
N SER A 121 -1.46 13.95 7.89
CA SER A 121 -0.19 14.66 7.96
C SER A 121 0.46 14.90 6.59
N SER A 122 0.25 14.00 5.63
CA SER A 122 0.80 14.14 4.29
C SER A 122 0.00 15.08 3.39
N TRP A 123 -1.26 15.33 3.70
CA TRP A 123 -2.13 16.19 2.89
C TRP A 123 -1.61 17.61 2.69
N PRO A 124 -1.23 18.37 3.74
CA PRO A 124 -0.65 19.71 3.57
C PRO A 124 0.64 19.70 2.72
N PHE A 125 1.45 18.64 2.82
CA PHE A 125 2.67 18.49 2.07
C PHE A 125 2.42 18.34 0.55
N VAL A 126 1.40 17.57 0.17
CA VAL A 126 0.96 17.45 -1.23
C VAL A 126 0.34 18.77 -1.72
N TYR A 127 -0.54 19.36 -0.90
CA TYR A 127 -1.26 20.57 -1.24
C TYR A 127 -0.34 21.77 -1.47
N GLN A 128 0.64 21.99 -0.59
CA GLN A 128 1.66 23.03 -0.78
C GLN A 128 2.47 22.85 -2.07
N SER A 129 2.89 21.60 -2.33
CA SER A 129 3.62 21.27 -3.56
C SER A 129 2.79 21.53 -4.83
N PHE A 130 1.49 21.25 -4.76
CA PHE A 130 0.56 21.51 -5.87
C PHE A 130 0.35 23.00 -6.12
N ILE A 131 0.07 23.82 -5.10
CA ILE A 131 -0.17 25.26 -5.24
C ILE A 131 1.07 25.99 -5.77
N HIS A 132 2.27 25.60 -5.31
CA HIS A 132 3.51 26.26 -5.72
C HIS A 132 4.07 25.70 -7.01
N ASN A 133 3.37 24.76 -7.69
CA ASN A 133 3.88 24.07 -8.88
C ASN A 133 5.34 23.60 -8.69
N GLU A 134 5.62 22.97 -7.55
CA GLU A 134 6.97 22.58 -7.16
C GLU A 134 7.64 21.75 -8.26
N ILE A 135 8.82 22.20 -8.68
CA ILE A 135 9.68 21.52 -9.65
C ILE A 135 10.89 20.93 -8.94
N SER A 136 11.61 20.07 -9.62
CA SER A 136 12.88 19.57 -9.11
C SER A 136 13.89 20.70 -8.88
N PRO A 137 14.68 20.65 -7.78
CA PRO A 137 15.80 21.58 -7.59
C PRO A 137 16.98 21.29 -8.53
N ASP A 138 17.04 20.10 -9.11
CA ASP A 138 18.12 19.68 -9.98
C ASP A 138 17.89 20.16 -11.42
N PRO A 139 18.90 20.75 -12.10
CA PRO A 139 18.79 21.15 -13.48
C PRO A 139 18.46 19.98 -14.40
N GLY A 140 17.35 20.08 -15.13
CA GLY A 140 16.85 19.00 -15.99
C GLY A 140 16.00 17.95 -15.27
N GLY A 141 15.63 18.17 -14.02
CA GLY A 141 14.74 17.30 -13.27
C GLY A 141 13.27 17.40 -13.70
N LEU A 142 12.42 16.54 -13.15
CA LEU A 142 11.01 16.42 -13.50
C LEU A 142 10.17 17.57 -12.90
N PRO A 143 9.21 18.09 -13.66
CA PRO A 143 8.18 18.98 -13.12
C PRO A 143 7.14 18.18 -12.30
N TYR A 144 6.24 18.91 -11.63
CA TYR A 144 5.07 18.34 -10.93
C TYR A 144 5.43 17.38 -9.79
N ARG A 145 6.36 17.77 -8.91
CA ARG A 145 6.74 16.96 -7.73
C ARG A 145 5.57 16.60 -6.81
N TRP A 146 4.46 17.31 -6.89
CA TRP A 146 3.25 16.97 -6.14
C TRP A 146 2.71 15.58 -6.49
N LEU A 147 2.93 15.06 -7.72
CA LEU A 147 2.53 13.71 -8.11
C LEU A 147 3.28 12.65 -7.27
N LEU A 148 4.60 12.83 -7.11
CA LEU A 148 5.39 11.96 -6.25
C LEU A 148 4.91 12.01 -4.80
N LYS A 149 4.68 13.22 -4.27
CA LYS A 149 4.18 13.40 -2.90
C LYS A 149 2.79 12.82 -2.69
N ALA A 150 1.92 12.86 -3.70
CA ALA A 150 0.58 12.29 -3.66
C ALA A 150 0.57 10.75 -3.57
N THR A 151 1.66 10.07 -3.93
CA THR A 151 1.77 8.61 -3.74
C THR A 151 1.73 8.22 -2.27
N ILE A 152 2.16 9.09 -1.35
CA ILE A 152 2.14 8.83 0.10
C ILE A 152 0.70 8.64 0.60
N PRO A 153 -0.19 9.66 0.56
CA PRO A 153 -1.55 9.47 1.03
C PRO A 153 -2.30 8.40 0.23
N LEU A 154 -2.03 8.26 -1.08
CA LEU A 154 -2.65 7.22 -1.91
C LEU A 154 -2.30 5.81 -1.41
N GLY A 155 -1.02 5.52 -1.16
CA GLY A 155 -0.58 4.23 -0.65
C GLY A 155 -1.21 3.90 0.71
N PHE A 156 -1.28 4.88 1.61
CA PHE A 156 -1.91 4.68 2.92
C PHE A 156 -3.44 4.59 2.86
N VAL A 157 -4.10 5.22 1.90
CA VAL A 157 -5.53 4.97 1.62
C VAL A 157 -5.73 3.53 1.16
N MET A 158 -4.91 3.02 0.24
CA MET A 158 -4.99 1.62 -0.21
C MET A 158 -4.74 0.64 0.93
N LEU A 159 -3.74 0.90 1.78
CA LEU A 159 -3.46 0.10 2.97
C LEU A 159 -4.64 0.13 3.96
N LEU A 160 -5.25 1.29 4.18
CA LEU A 160 -6.42 1.44 5.04
C LEU A 160 -7.61 0.61 4.54
N LEU A 161 -7.89 0.67 3.23
CA LEU A 161 -8.95 -0.11 2.60
C LEU A 161 -8.71 -1.62 2.77
N GLN A 162 -7.47 -2.07 2.54
CA GLN A 162 -7.11 -3.47 2.73
C GLN A 162 -7.16 -3.89 4.19
N GLY A 163 -6.75 -3.04 5.12
CA GLY A 163 -6.85 -3.27 6.56
C GLY A 163 -8.30 -3.43 7.03
N ILE A 164 -9.22 -2.62 6.49
CA ILE A 164 -10.66 -2.76 6.74
C ILE A 164 -11.18 -4.11 6.20
N ALA A 165 -10.74 -4.53 5.01
CA ALA A 165 -11.09 -5.84 4.46
C ALA A 165 -10.62 -6.99 5.36
N ASP A 166 -9.39 -6.90 5.88
CA ASP A 166 -8.85 -7.92 6.81
C ASP A 166 -9.62 -7.96 8.13
N ILE A 167 -9.94 -6.80 8.71
CA ILE A 167 -10.78 -6.72 9.91
C ILE A 167 -12.12 -7.43 9.67
N PHE A 168 -12.79 -7.17 8.55
CA PHE A 168 -14.08 -7.82 8.24
C PHE A 168 -13.94 -9.34 8.08
N LYS A 169 -12.90 -9.83 7.43
CA LYS A 169 -12.64 -11.27 7.31
C LYS A 169 -12.42 -11.93 8.66
N ASN A 170 -11.65 -11.30 9.54
CA ASN A 170 -11.39 -11.83 10.87
C ASN A 170 -12.66 -11.79 11.75
N ILE A 171 -13.50 -10.77 11.66
CA ILE A 171 -14.82 -10.72 12.33
C ILE A 171 -15.71 -11.87 11.83
N ILE A 172 -15.77 -12.11 10.52
CA ILE A 172 -16.56 -13.23 9.96
C ILE A 172 -16.07 -14.56 10.53
N ARG A 173 -14.74 -14.79 10.59
CA ARG A 173 -14.16 -16.01 11.19
C ARG A 173 -14.58 -16.22 12.66
N ILE A 174 -14.63 -15.13 13.42
CA ILE A 174 -15.04 -15.18 14.84
C ILE A 174 -16.52 -15.58 14.93
N LEU A 175 -17.38 -14.99 14.09
CA LEU A 175 -18.82 -15.23 14.12
C LEU A 175 -19.22 -16.62 13.59
N ASP A 176 -18.47 -17.16 12.62
CA ASP A 176 -18.76 -18.50 12.05
C ASP A 176 -18.36 -19.65 12.99
N LYS A 177 -17.44 -19.42 13.93
CA LYS A 177 -16.98 -20.42 14.92
C LYS A 177 -17.60 -20.23 16.31
N SER A 178 -18.39 -19.17 16.54
CA SER A 178 -19.14 -18.90 17.76
C SER A 178 -20.55 -19.48 17.68
#